data_832a3c0c95c5424a6d92a59d99bdd086
#
_entry.id   832a3c0c95c5424a6d92a59d99bdd086
#
_cell.length_a   1.000
_cell.length_b   1.000
_cell.length_c   1.000
_cell.angle_alpha   90.00
_cell.angle_beta   90.00
_cell.angle_gamma   90.00
#
_symmetry.space_group_name_H-M   'P 1'
#
loop_
_entity.id
_entity.type
_entity.pdbx_description
1 polymer ?
#
loop_
_entity_poly.entity_id
_entity_poly.type
_entity_poly.pdbx_seq_one_letter_code
_entity_poly.pdbx_strand_id
1 'polypeptide(L)'
;MKKSKPRPLKRLLLITILLILSCLVPFCFSESYNQSYQLLDQPNGSDYYRLNVAVPQSLYEYYREKSHSLNSNNDFAKFVTPYALEPVAGSLWEICTDDEEFANGVLMIVHQIPYEETLPLKYPLETIAEDKGDCDLFSCIAASILKAGGLDAVLLYYEGEAHMNVGVHLSDTPHDARGEAYYITYSEIRYYVVECTGGNWKNGWRAGECPDDLKQASVQVITLENCEQGVRGQVSASYKTLMSSSISLILSPIYVIQGSTITLSGQLSPALQSKVVTIYVKINNSPWAILEVAVTDSNGRFMYMCNAETGGAYYIRASWSGNSDYAGADSATQNVIVLSVFLIFLLAVTIGLACVGGVIFFMSRHSRQEVLEPQPPEIAF
;
A
#
# COMPACT_ATOMS: atom_id res chain seq x y z
N MET A 1 -61.86 8.63 7.04
CA MET A 1 -60.71 7.94 7.64
C MET A 1 -59.62 8.97 7.99
N LYS A 2 -59.44 9.30 9.28
CA LYS A 2 -58.37 10.24 9.74
C LYS A 2 -57.05 9.50 9.85
N LYS A 3 -56.04 9.85 9.02
CA LYS A 3 -54.68 9.37 9.18
C LYS A 3 -54.08 9.98 10.45
N SER A 4 -53.79 9.15 11.44
CA SER A 4 -53.11 9.55 12.67
C SER A 4 -51.68 9.92 12.34
N LYS A 5 -51.22 11.16 12.66
CA LYS A 5 -49.82 11.58 12.60
C LYS A 5 -49.01 10.73 13.59
N PRO A 6 -47.84 10.19 13.18
CA PRO A 6 -47.00 9.42 14.09
C PRO A 6 -46.48 10.33 15.22
N ARG A 7 -46.59 9.85 16.45
CA ARG A 7 -46.18 10.57 17.67
C ARG A 7 -44.69 10.91 17.65
N PRO A 8 -44.27 12.11 18.09
CA PRO A 8 -42.85 12.56 18.03
C PRO A 8 -41.89 11.61 18.74
N LEU A 9 -42.36 10.91 19.77
CA LEU A 9 -41.55 9.91 20.50
C LEU A 9 -41.10 8.73 19.64
N LYS A 10 -41.91 8.27 18.66
CA LYS A 10 -41.50 7.20 17.73
C LYS A 10 -40.45 7.67 16.73
N ARG A 11 -40.46 8.94 16.32
CA ARG A 11 -39.44 9.53 15.46
C ARG A 11 -38.11 9.70 16.20
N LEU A 12 -38.17 10.15 17.46
CA LEU A 12 -36.97 10.28 18.29
C LEU A 12 -36.30 8.91 18.55
N LEU A 13 -37.13 7.89 18.88
CA LEU A 13 -36.64 6.52 19.08
C LEU A 13 -35.99 5.93 17.80
N LEU A 14 -36.58 6.19 16.63
CA LEU A 14 -36.05 5.73 15.34
C LEU A 14 -34.72 6.40 15.01
N ILE A 15 -34.58 7.69 15.28
CA ILE A 15 -33.32 8.46 15.10
C ILE A 15 -32.26 7.96 16.07
N THR A 16 -32.63 7.68 17.33
CA THR A 16 -31.66 7.14 18.32
C THR A 16 -31.19 5.72 17.93
N ILE A 17 -32.10 4.86 17.44
CA ILE A 17 -31.75 3.52 16.94
C ILE A 17 -30.86 3.62 15.69
N LEU A 18 -31.13 4.52 14.75
CA LEU A 18 -30.29 4.76 13.58
C LEU A 18 -28.89 5.28 13.98
N LEU A 19 -28.83 6.18 14.98
CA LEU A 19 -27.55 6.66 15.52
C LEU A 19 -26.76 5.55 16.24
N ILE A 20 -27.44 4.66 16.97
CA ILE A 20 -26.80 3.51 17.64
C ILE A 20 -26.34 2.47 16.59
N LEU A 21 -27.11 2.22 15.54
CA LEU A 21 -26.69 1.33 14.44
C LEU A 21 -25.51 1.90 13.63
N SER A 22 -25.41 3.22 13.50
CA SER A 22 -24.25 3.85 12.84
C SER A 22 -22.96 3.82 13.68
N CYS A 23 -23.08 3.57 15.00
CA CYS A 23 -21.95 3.39 15.91
C CYS A 23 -21.46 1.93 15.99
N LEU A 24 -22.16 0.98 15.41
CA LEU A 24 -21.67 -0.38 15.17
C LEU A 24 -20.72 -0.34 13.97
N VAL A 25 -19.53 0.23 14.17
CA VAL A 25 -18.42 0.09 13.22
C VAL A 25 -18.15 -1.42 13.12
N PRO A 26 -18.30 -2.05 11.94
CA PRO A 26 -17.85 -3.41 11.79
C PRO A 26 -16.36 -3.43 12.13
N PHE A 27 -15.96 -4.26 13.08
CA PHE A 27 -14.57 -4.65 13.22
C PHE A 27 -14.20 -5.39 11.94
N CYS A 28 -13.73 -4.66 10.95
CA CYS A 28 -13.09 -5.25 9.79
C CYS A 28 -11.74 -5.73 10.28
N PHE A 29 -11.59 -7.02 10.49
CA PHE A 29 -10.27 -7.64 10.55
C PHE A 29 -9.70 -7.42 9.15
N SER A 30 -8.65 -6.64 9.05
CA SER A 30 -7.89 -6.53 7.82
C SER A 30 -7.15 -7.85 7.64
N GLU A 31 -7.45 -8.57 6.58
CA GLU A 31 -6.76 -9.81 6.24
C GLU A 31 -5.42 -9.46 5.62
N SER A 32 -4.34 -10.03 6.16
CA SER A 32 -3.05 -10.04 5.48
C SER A 32 -3.05 -11.12 4.41
N TYR A 33 -2.38 -10.86 3.29
CA TYR A 33 -2.10 -11.88 2.28
C TYR A 33 -0.93 -12.73 2.77
N ASN A 34 -1.17 -14.04 2.96
CA ASN A 34 -0.20 -14.94 3.57
C ASN A 34 0.28 -15.96 2.54
N GLN A 35 1.60 -15.98 2.31
CA GLN A 35 2.27 -16.94 1.44
C GLN A 35 3.25 -17.77 2.25
N SER A 36 3.59 -18.95 1.74
CA SER A 36 4.56 -19.84 2.37
C SER A 36 5.44 -20.49 1.32
N TYR A 37 6.74 -20.30 1.46
CA TYR A 37 7.74 -20.82 0.53
C TYR A 37 8.56 -21.91 1.20
N GLN A 38 8.81 -22.99 0.48
CA GLN A 38 9.72 -24.07 0.92
C GLN A 38 11.13 -23.72 0.47
N LEU A 39 12.09 -23.91 1.35
CA LEU A 39 13.48 -23.63 1.07
C LEU A 39 14.36 -24.81 1.49
N LEU A 40 15.52 -24.88 0.88
CA LEU A 40 16.65 -25.69 1.33
C LEU A 40 17.74 -24.69 1.78
N ASP A 41 18.61 -25.14 2.68
CA ASP A 41 19.83 -24.41 3.06
C ASP A 41 20.70 -24.09 1.83
N GLN A 42 20.80 -25.04 0.90
CA GLN A 42 21.55 -24.94 -0.36
C GLN A 42 20.93 -25.84 -1.42
N PRO A 43 21.21 -25.62 -2.72
CA PRO A 43 20.82 -26.56 -3.77
C PRO A 43 21.38 -27.96 -3.48
N ASN A 44 20.50 -28.97 -3.51
CA ASN A 44 20.78 -30.36 -3.10
C ASN A 44 21.00 -30.56 -1.57
N GLY A 45 20.77 -29.56 -0.74
CA GLY A 45 20.74 -29.68 0.71
C GLY A 45 19.64 -30.63 1.20
N SER A 46 19.73 -31.00 2.48
CA SER A 46 18.75 -31.88 3.12
C SER A 46 17.86 -31.18 4.13
N ASP A 47 18.25 -29.99 4.58
CA ASP A 47 17.53 -29.23 5.60
C ASP A 47 16.42 -28.39 4.96
N TYR A 48 15.20 -28.69 5.38
CA TYR A 48 13.99 -28.03 4.86
C TYR A 48 13.52 -26.96 5.81
N TYR A 49 13.27 -25.79 5.22
CA TYR A 49 12.69 -24.63 5.89
C TYR A 49 11.37 -24.25 5.24
N ARG A 50 10.50 -23.65 6.02
CA ARG A 50 9.26 -23.05 5.51
C ARG A 50 9.21 -21.59 5.92
N LEU A 51 9.43 -20.71 4.94
CA LEU A 51 9.34 -19.27 5.12
C LEU A 51 7.89 -18.82 4.95
N ASN A 52 7.30 -18.26 6.01
CA ASN A 52 5.98 -17.64 5.94
C ASN A 52 6.14 -16.14 5.74
N VAL A 53 5.47 -15.59 4.73
CA VAL A 53 5.50 -14.17 4.36
C VAL A 53 4.07 -13.63 4.42
N ALA A 54 3.88 -12.50 5.12
CA ALA A 54 2.58 -11.86 5.20
C ALA A 54 2.67 -10.42 4.70
N VAL A 55 1.83 -10.07 3.73
CA VAL A 55 1.71 -8.72 3.16
C VAL A 55 0.48 -8.05 3.78
N PRO A 56 0.62 -6.93 4.53
CA PRO A 56 -0.53 -6.17 5.02
C PRO A 56 -1.40 -5.64 3.87
N GLN A 57 -2.71 -5.65 4.04
CA GLN A 57 -3.65 -5.17 3.01
C GLN A 57 -3.37 -3.71 2.63
N SER A 58 -3.05 -2.86 3.59
CA SER A 58 -2.72 -1.45 3.33
C SER A 58 -1.50 -1.30 2.43
N LEU A 59 -0.49 -2.14 2.62
CA LEU A 59 0.72 -2.14 1.81
C LEU A 59 0.43 -2.62 0.38
N TYR A 60 -0.34 -3.70 0.22
CA TYR A 60 -0.80 -4.18 -1.08
C TYR A 60 -1.58 -3.10 -1.84
N GLU A 61 -2.58 -2.48 -1.20
CA GLU A 61 -3.40 -1.46 -1.85
C GLU A 61 -2.61 -0.18 -2.17
N TYR A 62 -1.63 0.18 -1.35
CA TYR A 62 -0.72 1.29 -1.64
C TYR A 62 0.04 1.06 -2.95
N TYR A 63 0.62 -0.12 -3.15
CA TYR A 63 1.34 -0.44 -4.38
C TYR A 63 0.40 -0.59 -5.57
N ARG A 64 -0.75 -1.24 -5.40
CA ARG A 64 -1.76 -1.41 -6.45
C ARG A 64 -2.29 -0.10 -7.01
N GLU A 65 -2.37 0.95 -6.21
CA GLU A 65 -2.84 2.26 -6.64
C GLU A 65 -1.71 3.19 -7.16
N LYS A 66 -0.44 2.76 -7.11
CA LYS A 66 0.67 3.50 -7.74
C LYS A 66 0.60 3.41 -9.26
N SER A 67 1.38 4.26 -9.93
CA SER A 67 1.50 4.19 -11.39
C SER A 67 2.24 2.92 -11.81
N HIS A 68 1.65 2.19 -12.77
CA HIS A 68 2.22 1.00 -13.41
C HIS A 68 2.74 1.31 -14.82
N SER A 69 2.90 2.59 -15.16
CA SER A 69 3.31 3.00 -16.50
C SER A 69 4.83 2.95 -16.67
N LEU A 70 5.27 2.40 -17.79
CA LEU A 70 6.63 2.47 -18.28
C LEU A 70 6.73 3.54 -19.37
N ASN A 71 7.68 4.45 -19.27
CA ASN A 71 8.01 5.40 -20.34
C ASN A 71 9.24 4.95 -21.13
N SER A 72 10.05 4.08 -20.53
CA SER A 72 11.23 3.45 -21.13
C SER A 72 11.54 2.13 -20.43
N ASN A 73 12.38 1.28 -21.02
CA ASN A 73 12.80 0.03 -20.38
C ASN A 73 13.52 0.27 -19.03
N ASN A 74 14.23 1.39 -18.87
CA ASN A 74 14.87 1.73 -17.59
C ASN A 74 13.87 1.95 -16.45
N ASP A 75 12.59 2.17 -16.77
CA ASP A 75 11.54 2.33 -15.77
C ASP A 75 11.20 1.02 -15.04
N PHE A 76 11.62 -0.15 -15.55
CA PHE A 76 11.50 -1.41 -14.81
C PHE A 76 12.17 -1.34 -13.43
N ALA A 77 13.26 -0.59 -13.30
CA ALA A 77 13.94 -0.40 -12.01
C ALA A 77 13.02 0.21 -10.92
N LYS A 78 11.98 0.98 -11.29
CA LYS A 78 11.02 1.57 -10.34
C LYS A 78 10.15 0.52 -9.65
N PHE A 79 10.01 -0.66 -10.26
CA PHE A 79 9.28 -1.79 -9.71
C PHE A 79 10.12 -2.67 -8.78
N VAL A 80 11.41 -2.38 -8.64
CA VAL A 80 12.27 -3.03 -7.65
C VAL A 80 12.14 -2.31 -6.32
N THR A 81 11.66 -3.03 -5.27
CA THR A 81 11.26 -2.45 -3.98
C THR A 81 11.99 -3.13 -2.81
N PRO A 82 13.32 -2.94 -2.69
CA PRO A 82 14.14 -3.70 -1.76
C PRO A 82 13.72 -3.51 -0.30
N TYR A 83 13.41 -2.26 0.11
CA TYR A 83 13.03 -1.98 1.49
C TYR A 83 11.81 -2.80 1.97
N ALA A 84 10.82 -2.98 1.09
CA ALA A 84 9.62 -3.72 1.43
C ALA A 84 9.88 -5.22 1.71
N LEU A 85 10.93 -5.78 1.12
CA LEU A 85 11.32 -7.20 1.20
C LEU A 85 12.54 -7.46 2.09
N GLU A 86 13.06 -6.45 2.82
CA GLU A 86 14.14 -6.64 3.80
C GLU A 86 13.88 -7.79 4.78
N PRO A 87 12.65 -8.00 5.33
CA PRO A 87 12.41 -9.12 6.22
C PRO A 87 12.56 -10.49 5.56
N VAL A 88 12.27 -10.61 4.25
CA VAL A 88 12.51 -11.84 3.48
C VAL A 88 14.00 -12.07 3.30
N ALA A 89 14.74 -11.04 2.92
CA ALA A 89 16.20 -11.11 2.79
C ALA A 89 16.88 -11.44 4.12
N GLY A 90 16.43 -10.82 5.22
CA GLY A 90 16.93 -11.13 6.56
C GLY A 90 16.71 -12.61 6.94
N SER A 91 15.52 -13.15 6.63
CA SER A 91 15.24 -14.57 6.87
C SER A 91 16.13 -15.50 6.01
N LEU A 92 16.40 -15.16 4.75
CA LEU A 92 17.32 -15.96 3.92
C LEU A 92 18.73 -15.98 4.51
N TRP A 93 19.25 -14.86 5.02
CA TRP A 93 20.55 -14.82 5.67
C TRP A 93 20.63 -15.62 6.99
N GLU A 94 19.50 -16.00 7.59
CA GLU A 94 19.51 -16.92 8.75
C GLU A 94 19.89 -18.36 8.38
N ILE A 95 19.74 -18.75 7.10
CA ILE A 95 19.99 -20.12 6.63
C ILE A 95 21.08 -20.20 5.55
N CYS A 96 21.42 -19.11 4.89
CA CYS A 96 22.47 -19.04 3.86
C CYS A 96 23.78 -18.54 4.48
N THR A 97 24.90 -19.11 4.04
CA THR A 97 26.24 -18.80 4.55
C THR A 97 27.06 -17.91 3.62
N ASP A 98 26.68 -17.86 2.35
CA ASP A 98 27.35 -17.03 1.33
C ASP A 98 26.33 -16.41 0.34
N ASP A 99 26.83 -15.59 -0.56
CA ASP A 99 26.02 -14.84 -1.54
C ASP A 99 25.45 -15.73 -2.65
N GLU A 100 26.11 -16.85 -3.01
CA GLU A 100 25.57 -17.83 -3.95
C GLU A 100 24.38 -18.60 -3.36
N GLU A 101 24.52 -19.11 -2.14
CA GLU A 101 23.42 -19.76 -1.41
C GLU A 101 22.23 -18.81 -1.25
N PHE A 102 22.51 -17.53 -0.92
CA PHE A 102 21.48 -16.51 -0.83
C PHE A 102 20.76 -16.30 -2.18
N ALA A 103 21.50 -16.17 -3.29
CA ALA A 103 20.90 -16.02 -4.63
C ALA A 103 20.07 -17.26 -5.02
N ASN A 104 20.54 -18.46 -4.71
CA ASN A 104 19.82 -19.70 -4.90
C ASN A 104 18.55 -19.78 -4.02
N GLY A 105 18.61 -19.27 -2.80
CA GLY A 105 17.45 -19.13 -1.90
C GLY A 105 16.38 -18.20 -2.49
N VAL A 106 16.78 -17.09 -3.10
CA VAL A 106 15.87 -16.19 -3.83
C VAL A 106 15.19 -16.90 -5.00
N LEU A 107 15.96 -17.68 -5.79
CA LEU A 107 15.41 -18.50 -6.88
C LEU A 107 14.39 -19.53 -6.36
N MET A 108 14.67 -20.16 -5.23
CA MET A 108 13.71 -21.11 -4.63
C MET A 108 12.38 -20.42 -4.28
N ILE A 109 12.37 -19.15 -3.87
CA ILE A 109 11.14 -18.40 -3.61
C ILE A 109 10.37 -18.15 -4.91
N VAL A 110 11.00 -17.51 -5.89
CA VAL A 110 10.30 -17.10 -7.11
C VAL A 110 9.82 -18.28 -7.97
N HIS A 111 10.55 -19.40 -7.96
CA HIS A 111 10.16 -20.61 -8.67
C HIS A 111 8.94 -21.34 -8.08
N GLN A 112 8.41 -20.91 -6.94
CA GLN A 112 7.17 -21.45 -6.36
C GLN A 112 5.95 -20.61 -6.72
N ILE A 113 6.14 -19.40 -7.25
CA ILE A 113 5.03 -18.55 -7.67
C ILE A 113 4.51 -19.06 -9.03
N PRO A 114 3.21 -19.35 -9.17
CA PRO A 114 2.62 -19.81 -10.42
C PRO A 114 2.83 -18.82 -11.56
N TYR A 115 3.26 -19.35 -12.74
CA TYR A 115 3.44 -18.52 -13.93
C TYR A 115 2.10 -18.20 -14.59
N GLU A 116 1.81 -16.91 -14.75
CA GLU A 116 0.64 -16.39 -15.47
C GLU A 116 1.01 -15.06 -16.10
N GLU A 117 0.90 -14.94 -17.41
CA GLU A 117 1.12 -13.67 -18.12
C GLU A 117 0.18 -12.60 -17.56
N THR A 118 0.75 -11.47 -17.19
CA THR A 118 0.05 -10.44 -16.41
C THR A 118 0.31 -9.05 -16.99
N LEU A 119 -0.74 -8.29 -17.21
CA LEU A 119 -0.68 -6.88 -17.56
C LEU A 119 -1.63 -6.08 -16.65
N PRO A 120 -1.27 -4.87 -16.25
CA PRO A 120 0.03 -4.22 -16.41
C PRO A 120 1.12 -4.85 -15.51
N LEU A 121 2.38 -4.42 -15.69
CA LEU A 121 3.50 -4.74 -14.78
C LEU A 121 3.11 -4.40 -13.34
N LYS A 122 3.44 -5.28 -12.37
CA LYS A 122 3.08 -5.12 -10.96
C LYS A 122 4.31 -4.94 -10.07
N TYR A 123 4.10 -4.35 -8.91
CA TYR A 123 5.12 -4.32 -7.87
C TYR A 123 5.25 -5.69 -7.18
N PRO A 124 6.41 -6.04 -6.63
CA PRO A 124 6.65 -7.30 -5.91
C PRO A 124 5.58 -7.64 -4.87
N LEU A 125 5.10 -6.64 -4.13
CA LEU A 125 4.10 -6.82 -3.08
C LEU A 125 2.74 -7.25 -3.64
N GLU A 126 2.38 -6.78 -4.83
CA GLU A 126 1.16 -7.20 -5.54
C GLU A 126 1.31 -8.64 -6.02
N THR A 127 2.45 -8.96 -6.64
CA THR A 127 2.74 -10.30 -7.16
C THR A 127 2.76 -11.35 -6.04
N ILE A 128 3.41 -11.04 -4.90
CA ILE A 128 3.42 -11.94 -3.73
C ILE A 128 2.01 -12.09 -3.15
N ALA A 129 1.23 -11.01 -3.03
CA ALA A 129 -0.12 -11.07 -2.48
C ALA A 129 -1.09 -11.83 -3.38
N GLU A 130 -0.97 -11.70 -4.70
CA GLU A 130 -1.82 -12.35 -5.69
C GLU A 130 -1.35 -13.76 -6.07
N ASP A 131 -0.14 -14.15 -5.66
CA ASP A 131 0.48 -15.47 -5.85
C ASP A 131 0.49 -15.91 -7.32
N LYS A 132 0.88 -15.01 -8.23
CA LYS A 132 1.02 -15.27 -9.65
C LYS A 132 1.75 -14.16 -10.38
N GLY A 133 2.46 -14.48 -11.45
CA GLY A 133 3.19 -13.52 -12.26
C GLY A 133 3.90 -14.15 -13.44
N ASP A 134 4.70 -13.36 -14.13
CA ASP A 134 5.52 -13.73 -15.27
C ASP A 134 6.99 -13.34 -15.10
N CYS A 135 7.79 -13.43 -16.15
CA CYS A 135 9.24 -13.28 -16.05
C CYS A 135 9.70 -11.93 -15.49
N ASP A 136 9.06 -10.83 -15.88
CA ASP A 136 9.43 -9.49 -15.40
C ASP A 136 9.01 -9.26 -13.94
N LEU A 137 7.85 -9.78 -13.53
CA LEU A 137 7.39 -9.72 -12.14
C LEU A 137 8.29 -10.54 -11.21
N PHE A 138 8.66 -11.75 -11.64
CA PHE A 138 9.58 -12.61 -10.86
C PHE A 138 10.96 -11.99 -10.77
N SER A 139 11.46 -11.37 -11.85
CA SER A 139 12.72 -10.65 -11.86
C SER A 139 12.70 -9.43 -10.93
N CYS A 140 11.59 -8.69 -10.87
CA CYS A 140 11.44 -7.58 -9.93
C CYS A 140 11.43 -8.06 -8.47
N ILE A 141 10.79 -9.21 -8.14
CA ILE A 141 10.86 -9.81 -6.80
C ILE A 141 12.29 -10.22 -6.48
N ALA A 142 12.94 -10.99 -7.37
CA ALA A 142 14.29 -11.49 -7.16
C ALA A 142 15.29 -10.35 -6.96
N ALA A 143 15.29 -9.35 -7.86
CA ALA A 143 16.14 -8.16 -7.76
C ALA A 143 15.88 -7.37 -6.45
N SER A 144 14.62 -7.31 -5.99
CA SER A 144 14.29 -6.65 -4.73
C SER A 144 14.88 -7.37 -3.52
N ILE A 145 14.77 -8.71 -3.48
CA ILE A 145 15.32 -9.50 -2.36
C ILE A 145 16.85 -9.51 -2.39
N LEU A 146 17.48 -9.69 -3.57
CA LEU A 146 18.93 -9.64 -3.74
C LEU A 146 19.50 -8.30 -3.25
N LYS A 147 18.91 -7.19 -3.70
CA LYS A 147 19.34 -5.85 -3.28
C LYS A 147 19.07 -5.60 -1.78
N ALA A 148 17.96 -6.07 -1.24
CA ALA A 148 17.66 -6.01 0.21
C ALA A 148 18.68 -6.82 1.02
N GLY A 149 19.17 -7.92 0.48
CA GLY A 149 20.23 -8.75 1.06
C GLY A 149 21.64 -8.13 0.95
N GLY A 150 21.77 -6.99 0.29
CA GLY A 150 23.05 -6.26 0.15
C GLY A 150 23.86 -6.66 -1.08
N LEU A 151 23.32 -7.48 -1.98
CA LEU A 151 24.00 -7.86 -3.22
C LEU A 151 23.80 -6.79 -4.29
N ASP A 152 24.82 -6.61 -5.13
CA ASP A 152 24.70 -5.77 -6.32
C ASP A 152 24.00 -6.57 -7.43
N ALA A 153 22.84 -6.05 -7.89
CA ALA A 153 22.00 -6.72 -8.86
C ALA A 153 21.54 -5.75 -9.95
N VAL A 154 21.24 -6.31 -11.13
CA VAL A 154 20.71 -5.61 -12.31
C VAL A 154 19.57 -6.43 -12.90
N LEU A 155 18.65 -5.76 -13.62
CA LEU A 155 17.70 -6.48 -14.48
C LEU A 155 18.33 -6.70 -15.85
N LEU A 156 18.13 -7.87 -16.40
CA LEU A 156 18.59 -8.28 -17.73
C LEU A 156 17.37 -8.45 -18.64
N TYR A 157 17.15 -7.46 -19.52
CA TYR A 157 16.00 -7.43 -20.41
C TYR A 157 16.37 -7.86 -21.82
N TYR A 158 15.71 -8.90 -22.32
CA TYR A 158 15.89 -9.50 -23.64
C TYR A 158 14.67 -9.15 -24.52
N GLU A 159 14.72 -7.96 -25.12
CA GLU A 159 13.58 -7.42 -25.87
C GLU A 159 13.14 -8.36 -27.01
N GLY A 160 14.10 -8.96 -27.73
CA GLY A 160 13.82 -9.86 -28.84
C GLY A 160 13.11 -11.16 -28.44
N GLU A 161 13.33 -11.58 -27.20
CA GLU A 161 12.78 -12.82 -26.63
C GLU A 161 11.57 -12.53 -25.72
N ALA A 162 11.19 -11.26 -25.56
CA ALA A 162 10.17 -10.82 -24.62
C ALA A 162 10.37 -11.44 -23.23
N HIS A 163 11.63 -11.43 -22.75
CA HIS A 163 12.02 -12.09 -21.50
C HIS A 163 12.84 -11.16 -20.60
N MET A 164 12.76 -11.41 -19.31
CA MET A 164 13.55 -10.74 -18.30
C MET A 164 14.04 -11.74 -17.26
N ASN A 165 15.30 -11.57 -16.85
CA ASN A 165 15.87 -12.21 -15.67
C ASN A 165 16.76 -11.24 -14.90
N VAL A 166 17.51 -11.72 -13.92
CA VAL A 166 18.35 -10.88 -13.06
C VAL A 166 19.81 -11.24 -13.26
N GLY A 167 20.68 -10.24 -13.20
CA GLY A 167 22.12 -10.44 -13.03
C GLY A 167 22.50 -10.07 -11.59
N VAL A 168 23.29 -10.91 -10.93
CA VAL A 168 23.83 -10.65 -9.60
C VAL A 168 25.33 -10.72 -9.58
N HIS A 169 25.98 -9.76 -8.92
CA HIS A 169 27.40 -9.81 -8.64
C HIS A 169 27.63 -10.66 -7.39
N LEU A 170 28.45 -11.69 -7.52
CA LEU A 170 28.81 -12.60 -6.44
C LEU A 170 30.30 -12.46 -6.12
N SER A 171 30.68 -12.72 -4.88
CA SER A 171 32.06 -12.65 -4.40
C SER A 171 32.98 -13.64 -5.12
N ASP A 172 32.44 -14.81 -5.43
CA ASP A 172 33.13 -15.89 -6.12
C ASP A 172 32.34 -16.37 -7.36
N THR A 173 32.98 -17.16 -8.21
CA THR A 173 32.31 -17.82 -9.33
C THR A 173 31.34 -18.88 -8.77
N PRO A 174 30.06 -18.89 -9.18
CA PRO A 174 29.12 -19.91 -8.73
C PRO A 174 29.65 -21.34 -8.92
N HIS A 175 29.55 -22.15 -7.88
CA HIS A 175 30.01 -23.54 -7.87
C HIS A 175 28.84 -24.53 -7.90
N ASP A 176 27.63 -24.10 -7.57
CA ASP A 176 26.43 -24.90 -7.61
C ASP A 176 25.80 -25.02 -9.00
N ALA A 177 26.23 -24.20 -9.95
CA ALA A 177 25.78 -24.26 -11.34
C ALA A 177 26.14 -25.63 -11.96
N ARG A 178 25.17 -26.25 -12.67
CA ARG A 178 25.32 -27.58 -13.31
C ARG A 178 26.13 -27.55 -14.60
N GLY A 179 26.94 -26.54 -14.79
CA GLY A 179 27.80 -26.35 -15.96
C GLY A 179 28.72 -25.17 -15.78
N GLU A 180 29.23 -24.61 -16.88
CA GLU A 180 30.00 -23.37 -16.82
C GLU A 180 29.07 -22.20 -16.45
N ALA A 181 29.42 -21.47 -15.39
CA ALA A 181 28.62 -20.35 -14.93
C ALA A 181 28.59 -19.21 -15.94
N TYR A 182 27.41 -18.82 -16.38
CA TYR A 182 27.19 -17.77 -17.36
C TYR A 182 26.95 -16.41 -16.70
N TYR A 183 27.57 -15.38 -17.24
CA TYR A 183 27.46 -14.01 -16.74
C TYR A 183 27.41 -12.99 -17.88
N ILE A 184 26.86 -11.83 -17.59
CA ILE A 184 26.95 -10.62 -18.42
C ILE A 184 27.97 -9.68 -17.77
N THR A 185 28.85 -9.08 -18.57
CA THR A 185 29.78 -8.04 -18.08
C THR A 185 29.18 -6.66 -18.37
N TYR A 186 29.04 -5.87 -17.33
CA TYR A 186 28.60 -4.48 -17.42
C TYR A 186 29.46 -3.60 -16.53
N SER A 187 29.99 -2.50 -17.06
CA SER A 187 30.89 -1.59 -16.34
C SER A 187 32.03 -2.32 -15.58
N GLU A 188 32.67 -3.31 -16.25
CA GLU A 188 33.76 -4.16 -15.72
C GLU A 188 33.34 -5.13 -14.59
N ILE A 189 32.06 -5.16 -14.19
CA ILE A 189 31.51 -6.06 -13.19
C ILE A 189 30.87 -7.26 -13.89
N ARG A 190 31.09 -8.46 -13.34
CA ARG A 190 30.41 -9.68 -13.77
C ARG A 190 29.12 -9.85 -12.99
N TYR A 191 28.01 -9.95 -13.72
CA TYR A 191 26.72 -10.27 -13.17
C TYR A 191 26.33 -11.66 -13.63
N TYR A 192 26.31 -12.63 -12.71
CA TYR A 192 25.89 -14.00 -12.98
C TYR A 192 24.38 -14.03 -13.16
N VAL A 193 23.91 -14.78 -14.16
CA VAL A 193 22.48 -14.86 -14.47
C VAL A 193 21.74 -15.58 -13.37
N VAL A 194 20.61 -15.05 -12.99
CA VAL A 194 19.62 -15.59 -12.05
C VAL A 194 18.32 -15.71 -12.84
N GLU A 195 18.05 -16.92 -13.41
CA GLU A 195 16.86 -17.17 -14.21
C GLU A 195 15.66 -17.39 -13.32
N CYS A 196 14.73 -16.42 -13.33
CA CYS A 196 13.61 -16.35 -12.41
C CYS A 196 12.40 -17.20 -12.83
N THR A 197 12.39 -17.72 -14.07
CA THR A 197 11.35 -18.62 -14.57
C THR A 197 11.86 -20.07 -14.59
N GLY A 198 10.96 -21.05 -14.73
CA GLY A 198 11.40 -22.45 -14.88
C GLY A 198 10.97 -23.41 -13.79
N GLY A 199 10.07 -23.00 -12.96
CA GLY A 199 9.01 -23.79 -12.37
C GLY A 199 9.31 -24.87 -11.36
N ASN A 200 10.54 -25.16 -10.98
CA ASN A 200 10.77 -26.14 -9.90
C ASN A 200 11.72 -25.57 -8.85
N TRP A 201 11.17 -25.15 -7.73
CA TRP A 201 11.93 -24.55 -6.65
C TRP A 201 13.09 -25.43 -6.13
N LYS A 202 12.96 -26.75 -6.18
CA LYS A 202 13.97 -27.69 -5.68
C LYS A 202 15.07 -28.01 -6.71
N ASN A 203 14.70 -28.12 -7.97
CA ASN A 203 15.59 -28.51 -9.07
C ASN A 203 15.58 -27.51 -10.22
N GLY A 204 15.15 -26.28 -9.98
CA GLY A 204 15.10 -25.19 -10.95
C GLY A 204 16.49 -24.66 -11.29
N TRP A 205 16.51 -23.53 -11.94
CA TRP A 205 17.73 -22.82 -12.27
C TRP A 205 18.49 -22.41 -11.00
N ARG A 206 19.81 -22.32 -11.11
CA ARG A 206 20.73 -21.87 -10.08
C ARG A 206 21.46 -20.61 -10.54
N ALA A 207 22.03 -19.87 -9.62
CA ALA A 207 22.86 -18.73 -9.95
C ALA A 207 23.97 -19.12 -10.93
N GLY A 208 24.12 -18.37 -12.01
CA GLY A 208 25.05 -18.67 -13.09
C GLY A 208 24.51 -19.61 -14.16
N GLU A 209 23.32 -20.17 -14.03
CA GLU A 209 22.68 -20.94 -15.09
C GLU A 209 21.80 -20.04 -15.98
N CYS A 210 21.90 -20.23 -17.29
CA CYS A 210 21.18 -19.44 -18.29
C CYS A 210 20.64 -20.37 -19.39
N PRO A 211 19.38 -20.21 -19.82
CA PRO A 211 18.84 -20.89 -21.00
C PRO A 211 19.73 -20.64 -22.24
N ASP A 212 19.91 -21.67 -23.08
CA ASP A 212 20.85 -21.60 -24.21
C ASP A 212 20.44 -20.58 -25.29
N ASP A 213 19.17 -20.34 -25.47
CA ASP A 213 18.60 -19.33 -26.35
C ASP A 213 18.93 -17.90 -25.87
N LEU A 214 18.89 -17.66 -24.58
CA LEU A 214 19.24 -16.35 -23.98
C LEU A 214 20.73 -16.06 -24.02
N LYS A 215 21.61 -17.07 -24.02
CA LYS A 215 23.05 -16.88 -24.12
C LYS A 215 23.48 -16.20 -25.43
N GLN A 216 22.67 -16.31 -26.48
CA GLN A 216 22.93 -15.72 -27.80
C GLN A 216 22.09 -14.46 -28.07
N ALA A 217 21.13 -14.18 -27.20
CA ALA A 217 20.21 -13.06 -27.35
C ALA A 217 20.87 -11.72 -26.98
N SER A 218 20.39 -10.65 -27.60
CA SER A 218 20.80 -9.28 -27.20
C SER A 218 20.14 -8.92 -25.88
N VAL A 219 20.94 -8.48 -24.92
CA VAL A 219 20.49 -8.12 -23.58
C VAL A 219 20.72 -6.63 -23.30
N GLN A 220 19.72 -5.97 -22.75
CA GLN A 220 19.85 -4.65 -22.14
C GLN A 220 20.02 -4.82 -20.63
N VAL A 221 21.10 -4.26 -20.07
CA VAL A 221 21.30 -4.19 -18.63
C VAL A 221 20.60 -2.95 -18.08
N ILE A 222 19.73 -3.12 -17.08
CA ILE A 222 19.01 -2.06 -16.40
C ILE A 222 19.51 -1.99 -14.96
N THR A 223 20.22 -0.91 -14.62
CA THR A 223 20.71 -0.69 -13.26
C THR A 223 19.62 -0.31 -12.30
N LEU A 224 19.79 -0.64 -11.02
CA LEU A 224 18.79 -0.40 -9.97
C LEU A 224 19.01 0.91 -9.21
N GLU A 225 19.68 1.89 -9.80
CA GLU A 225 19.88 3.22 -9.20
C GLU A 225 18.55 3.95 -8.94
N ASN A 226 17.57 3.73 -9.82
CA ASN A 226 16.24 4.32 -9.73
C ASN A 226 15.21 3.40 -9.04
N CYS A 227 15.66 2.34 -8.35
CA CYS A 227 14.75 1.49 -7.58
C CYS A 227 14.10 2.28 -6.45
N GLU A 228 12.99 1.78 -5.91
CA GLU A 228 12.31 2.45 -4.82
C GLU A 228 13.20 2.52 -3.58
N GLN A 229 13.37 3.73 -3.05
CA GLN A 229 14.15 4.00 -1.84
C GLN A 229 13.29 4.74 -0.80
N GLY A 230 13.66 4.59 0.46
CA GLY A 230 13.04 5.30 1.56
C GLY A 230 12.12 4.42 2.41
N VAL A 231 11.65 5.01 3.51
CA VAL A 231 10.82 4.31 4.50
C VAL A 231 9.43 4.08 3.94
N ARG A 232 9.07 2.82 3.81
CA ARG A 232 7.74 2.33 3.39
C ARG A 232 7.28 1.26 4.38
N GLY A 233 6.09 0.72 4.18
CA GLY A 233 5.69 -0.51 4.87
C GLY A 233 6.50 -1.70 4.37
N GLN A 234 6.65 -2.70 5.22
CA GLN A 234 7.36 -3.94 4.93
C GLN A 234 6.41 -5.13 5.04
N VAL A 235 6.79 -6.26 4.47
CA VAL A 235 6.18 -7.55 4.79
C VAL A 235 6.65 -8.04 6.16
N SER A 236 5.98 -9.04 6.74
CA SER A 236 6.58 -9.87 7.78
C SER A 236 7.06 -11.19 7.18
N ALA A 237 8.19 -11.70 7.65
CA ALA A 237 8.76 -12.96 7.20
C ALA A 237 9.29 -13.77 8.41
N SER A 238 9.05 -15.09 8.42
CA SER A 238 9.49 -15.96 9.53
C SER A 238 9.43 -17.44 9.16
N TYR A 239 10.34 -18.22 9.70
CA TYR A 239 10.26 -19.69 9.67
C TYR A 239 9.27 -20.27 10.68
N LYS A 240 8.74 -19.46 11.58
CA LYS A 240 7.69 -19.83 12.54
C LYS A 240 6.32 -19.46 11.98
N THR A 241 5.28 -20.13 12.46
CA THR A 241 3.92 -19.66 12.24
C THR A 241 3.73 -18.32 12.92
N LEU A 242 3.42 -17.28 12.14
CA LEU A 242 3.19 -15.94 12.67
C LEU A 242 1.93 -15.91 13.53
N MET A 243 2.01 -15.32 14.71
CA MET A 243 0.87 -15.06 15.57
C MET A 243 0.07 -13.87 15.03
N SER A 244 -1.22 -13.85 15.28
CA SER A 244 -2.07 -12.71 14.87
C SER A 244 -1.76 -11.48 15.73
N SER A 245 -1.85 -10.31 15.10
CA SER A 245 -1.81 -9.01 15.76
C SER A 245 -3.02 -8.17 15.36
N SER A 246 -3.22 -7.04 16.02
CA SER A 246 -4.25 -6.07 15.64
C SER A 246 -3.79 -4.66 15.95
N ILE A 247 -4.29 -3.69 15.19
CA ILE A 247 -4.00 -2.27 15.40
C ILE A 247 -5.29 -1.46 15.34
N SER A 248 -5.47 -0.54 16.28
CA SER A 248 -6.61 0.39 16.30
C SER A 248 -6.18 1.78 15.84
N LEU A 249 -7.13 2.56 15.31
CA LEU A 249 -6.93 3.96 14.96
C LEU A 249 -8.19 4.75 15.32
N ILE A 250 -8.01 5.91 15.95
CA ILE A 250 -9.05 6.88 16.29
C ILE A 250 -8.60 8.25 15.79
N LEU A 251 -9.52 8.97 15.17
CA LEU A 251 -9.30 10.34 14.68
C LEU A 251 -10.15 11.34 15.49
N SER A 252 -9.58 12.48 15.83
CA SER A 252 -10.28 13.55 16.54
C SER A 252 -9.71 14.92 16.13
N PRO A 253 -10.60 15.86 15.78
CA PRO A 253 -12.02 15.72 15.48
C PRO A 253 -12.28 15.09 14.09
N ILE A 254 -13.49 14.56 13.86
CA ILE A 254 -13.89 13.94 12.57
C ILE A 254 -14.52 14.92 11.57
N TYR A 255 -14.79 16.15 12.01
CA TYR A 255 -15.21 17.28 11.16
C TYR A 255 -14.33 18.47 11.48
N VAL A 256 -13.64 19.00 10.50
CA VAL A 256 -12.70 20.11 10.66
C VAL A 256 -12.83 21.11 9.52
N ILE A 257 -12.37 22.32 9.74
CA ILE A 257 -12.17 23.31 8.68
C ILE A 257 -10.77 23.13 8.12
N GLN A 258 -10.59 23.35 6.84
CA GLN A 258 -9.29 23.38 6.18
C GLN A 258 -8.29 24.24 6.97
N GLY A 259 -7.08 23.72 7.18
CA GLY A 259 -6.03 24.30 8.01
C GLY A 259 -6.09 23.88 9.50
N SER A 260 -7.13 23.17 9.93
CA SER A 260 -7.22 22.67 11.31
C SER A 260 -6.38 21.42 11.52
N THR A 261 -5.97 21.20 12.78
CA THR A 261 -5.23 20.00 13.18
C THR A 261 -6.16 18.84 13.46
N ILE A 262 -5.77 17.65 12.97
CA ILE A 262 -6.38 16.35 13.26
C ILE A 262 -5.39 15.58 14.11
N THR A 263 -5.85 15.01 15.22
CA THR A 263 -5.08 14.09 16.06
C THR A 263 -5.44 12.67 15.71
N LEU A 264 -4.42 11.87 15.38
CA LEU A 264 -4.49 10.45 15.13
C LEU A 264 -3.90 9.73 16.35
N SER A 265 -4.62 8.80 16.93
CA SER A 265 -4.12 7.98 18.05
C SER A 265 -4.55 6.54 17.85
N GLY A 266 -3.72 5.61 18.27
CA GLY A 266 -4.01 4.19 18.13
C GLY A 266 -3.19 3.32 19.06
N GLN A 267 -3.44 2.02 18.97
CA GLN A 267 -2.75 1.03 19.80
C GLN A 267 -2.55 -0.26 19.03
N LEU A 268 -1.34 -0.78 19.09
CA LEU A 268 -0.94 -2.10 18.61
C LEU A 268 -1.19 -3.14 19.71
N SER A 269 -1.75 -4.28 19.34
CA SER A 269 -1.92 -5.45 20.20
C SER A 269 -1.30 -6.70 19.53
N PRO A 270 -0.40 -7.42 20.21
CA PRO A 270 0.07 -7.17 21.57
C PRO A 270 0.80 -5.83 21.72
N ALA A 271 0.88 -5.33 22.94
CA ALA A 271 1.59 -4.08 23.24
C ALA A 271 3.10 -4.27 23.04
N LEU A 272 3.60 -3.80 21.90
CA LEU A 272 5.02 -3.87 21.54
C LEU A 272 5.58 -2.46 21.44
N GLN A 273 6.70 -2.22 22.13
CA GLN A 273 7.41 -0.94 22.12
C GLN A 273 8.29 -0.77 20.89
N SER A 274 8.49 0.47 20.47
CA SER A 274 9.41 0.86 19.39
C SER A 274 9.10 0.19 18.04
N LYS A 275 7.81 -0.07 17.79
CA LYS A 275 7.35 -0.60 16.49
C LYS A 275 6.94 0.54 15.57
N VAL A 276 7.37 0.42 14.32
CA VAL A 276 7.08 1.39 13.26
C VAL A 276 5.66 1.15 12.76
N VAL A 277 4.81 2.18 12.82
CA VAL A 277 3.44 2.18 12.31
C VAL A 277 3.37 3.16 11.16
N THR A 278 3.05 2.66 9.97
CA THR A 278 2.84 3.49 8.77
C THR A 278 1.41 3.98 8.74
N ILE A 279 1.22 5.29 8.61
CA ILE A 279 -0.09 5.93 8.49
C ILE A 279 -0.33 6.24 7.02
N TYR A 280 -1.36 5.64 6.44
CA TYR A 280 -1.79 5.87 5.08
C TYR A 280 -2.96 6.84 5.02
N VAL A 281 -2.96 7.69 4.00
CA VAL A 281 -4.04 8.64 3.72
C VAL A 281 -4.48 8.57 2.26
N LYS A 282 -5.79 8.71 2.05
CA LYS A 282 -6.40 8.89 0.74
C LYS A 282 -7.34 10.07 0.83
N ILE A 283 -7.19 11.06 -0.05
CA ILE A 283 -8.01 12.27 -0.05
C ILE A 283 -8.96 12.19 -1.25
N ASN A 284 -10.26 12.16 -1.00
CA ASN A 284 -11.29 11.95 -2.01
C ASN A 284 -11.01 10.64 -2.80
N ASN A 285 -10.77 10.76 -4.11
CA ASN A 285 -10.47 9.64 -5.02
C ASN A 285 -8.99 9.56 -5.40
N SER A 286 -8.08 10.23 -4.67
CA SER A 286 -6.65 10.08 -4.92
C SER A 286 -6.15 8.67 -4.59
N PRO A 287 -5.02 8.23 -5.14
CA PRO A 287 -4.36 7.02 -4.66
C PRO A 287 -4.00 7.09 -3.18
N TRP A 288 -3.84 5.94 -2.52
CA TRP A 288 -3.26 5.85 -1.19
C TRP A 288 -1.84 6.40 -1.17
N ALA A 289 -1.56 7.24 -0.20
CA ALA A 289 -0.25 7.83 0.04
C ALA A 289 0.16 7.61 1.50
N ILE A 290 1.46 7.63 1.76
CA ILE A 290 1.97 7.62 3.13
C ILE A 290 1.86 9.04 3.67
N LEU A 291 1.12 9.18 4.77
CA LEU A 291 0.99 10.43 5.50
C LEU A 291 2.20 10.62 6.43
N GLU A 292 2.51 9.59 7.22
CA GLU A 292 3.60 9.66 8.20
C GLU A 292 3.94 8.26 8.73
N VAL A 293 5.02 8.20 9.49
CA VAL A 293 5.48 7.03 10.22
C VAL A 293 5.53 7.36 11.72
N ALA A 294 4.74 6.66 12.52
CA ALA A 294 4.72 6.79 13.97
C ALA A 294 5.42 5.60 14.65
N VAL A 295 5.83 5.79 15.90
CA VAL A 295 6.49 4.75 16.70
C VAL A 295 5.68 4.47 17.96
N THR A 296 5.51 3.20 18.31
CA THR A 296 4.76 2.79 19.50
C THR A 296 5.55 2.99 20.80
N ASP A 297 4.85 3.42 21.85
CA ASP A 297 5.36 3.47 23.24
C ASP A 297 5.38 2.08 23.91
N SER A 298 5.75 2.02 25.19
CA SER A 298 5.79 0.79 26.00
C SER A 298 4.43 0.10 26.16
N ASN A 299 3.33 0.78 25.91
CA ASN A 299 1.98 0.24 25.94
C ASN A 299 1.44 -0.07 24.55
N GLY A 300 2.31 -0.01 23.52
CA GLY A 300 1.93 -0.22 22.12
C GLY A 300 1.14 0.95 21.54
N ARG A 301 1.08 2.11 22.20
CA ARG A 301 0.31 3.27 21.73
C ARG A 301 1.16 4.14 20.82
N PHE A 302 0.51 4.74 19.83
CA PHE A 302 1.11 5.74 18.95
C PHE A 302 0.17 6.93 18.78
N MET A 303 0.75 8.09 18.47
CA MET A 303 0.00 9.31 18.20
C MET A 303 0.73 10.14 17.14
N TYR A 304 -0.07 10.78 16.28
CA TYR A 304 0.41 11.74 15.29
C TYR A 304 -0.58 12.89 15.16
N MET A 305 -0.11 14.07 14.83
CA MET A 305 -0.93 15.25 14.55
C MET A 305 -0.60 15.79 13.17
N CYS A 306 -1.60 15.97 12.34
CA CYS A 306 -1.44 16.57 11.02
C CYS A 306 -2.42 17.73 10.81
N ASN A 307 -2.07 18.63 9.90
CA ASN A 307 -2.96 19.71 9.46
C ASN A 307 -3.72 19.28 8.22
N ALA A 308 -5.02 19.51 8.20
CA ALA A 308 -5.89 19.24 7.05
C ALA A 308 -5.75 20.35 6.01
N GLU A 309 -4.72 20.27 5.15
CA GLU A 309 -4.40 21.34 4.21
C GLU A 309 -5.38 21.49 3.05
N THR A 310 -6.07 20.41 2.68
CA THR A 310 -6.99 20.36 1.53
C THR A 310 -8.40 20.04 1.99
N GLY A 311 -9.41 20.74 1.45
CA GLY A 311 -10.82 20.38 1.67
C GLY A 311 -11.19 19.06 1.00
N GLY A 312 -12.01 18.23 1.68
CA GLY A 312 -12.47 16.95 1.14
C GLY A 312 -12.66 15.86 2.19
N ALA A 313 -12.91 14.65 1.72
CA ALA A 313 -12.98 13.47 2.58
C ALA A 313 -11.60 12.82 2.68
N TYR A 314 -11.09 12.73 3.90
CA TYR A 314 -9.83 12.04 4.23
C TYR A 314 -10.20 10.64 4.73
N TYR A 315 -9.61 9.64 4.11
CA TYR A 315 -9.64 8.24 4.54
C TYR A 315 -8.27 7.92 5.10
N ILE A 316 -8.20 7.50 6.36
CA ILE A 316 -6.92 7.28 7.04
C ILE A 316 -6.95 5.91 7.69
N ARG A 317 -5.83 5.19 7.61
CA ARG A 317 -5.61 3.93 8.31
C ARG A 317 -4.17 3.81 8.75
N ALA A 318 -3.96 3.04 9.80
CA ALA A 318 -2.65 2.71 10.34
C ALA A 318 -2.33 1.26 10.01
N SER A 319 -1.08 1.00 9.67
CA SER A 319 -0.56 -0.33 9.34
C SER A 319 0.72 -0.60 10.10
N TRP A 320 0.83 -1.79 10.64
CA TRP A 320 2.06 -2.33 11.17
C TRP A 320 2.49 -3.54 10.35
N SER A 321 3.76 -3.55 9.93
CA SER A 321 4.31 -4.60 9.04
C SER A 321 4.39 -6.00 9.66
N GLY A 322 4.30 -6.11 10.99
CA GLY A 322 4.62 -7.35 11.71
C GLY A 322 6.09 -7.45 12.06
N ASN A 323 6.51 -8.64 12.43
CA ASN A 323 7.91 -9.01 12.69
C ASN A 323 8.08 -10.54 12.55
N SER A 324 9.19 -11.10 13.05
CA SER A 324 9.45 -12.55 13.02
C SER A 324 8.49 -13.40 13.86
N ASP A 325 7.71 -12.83 14.76
CA ASP A 325 6.78 -13.54 15.64
C ASP A 325 5.31 -13.27 15.33
N TYR A 326 5.00 -12.09 14.77
CA TYR A 326 3.63 -11.63 14.52
C TYR A 326 3.43 -11.21 13.07
N ALA A 327 2.33 -11.64 12.49
CA ALA A 327 1.85 -11.10 11.22
C ALA A 327 1.52 -9.61 11.34
N GLY A 328 1.66 -8.88 10.26
CA GLY A 328 1.26 -7.48 10.19
C GLY A 328 -0.24 -7.28 10.40
N ALA A 329 -0.63 -6.06 10.75
CA ALA A 329 -2.02 -5.69 10.97
C ALA A 329 -2.34 -4.31 10.44
N ASP A 330 -3.56 -4.15 9.95
CA ASP A 330 -4.12 -2.87 9.53
C ASP A 330 -5.29 -2.47 10.43
N SER A 331 -5.44 -1.18 10.68
CA SER A 331 -6.64 -0.64 11.33
C SER A 331 -7.82 -0.58 10.35
N ALA A 332 -9.03 -0.51 10.88
CA ALA A 332 -10.16 -0.06 10.08
C ALA A 332 -9.87 1.35 9.52
N THR A 333 -10.32 1.61 8.28
CA THR A 333 -10.25 2.94 7.68
C THR A 333 -11.16 3.90 8.44
N GLN A 334 -10.59 5.01 8.90
CA GLN A 334 -11.30 6.10 9.58
C GLN A 334 -11.48 7.28 8.62
N ASN A 335 -12.57 8.04 8.80
CA ASN A 335 -12.90 9.15 7.91
C ASN A 335 -12.93 10.49 8.67
N VAL A 336 -12.36 11.52 8.05
CA VAL A 336 -12.49 12.91 8.47
C VAL A 336 -13.00 13.75 7.31
N ILE A 337 -13.99 14.58 7.57
CA ILE A 337 -14.51 15.54 6.59
C ILE A 337 -13.89 16.90 6.85
N VAL A 338 -13.13 17.38 5.87
CA VAL A 338 -12.47 18.68 5.91
C VAL A 338 -13.28 19.67 5.07
N LEU A 339 -13.90 20.63 5.73
CA LEU A 339 -14.67 21.69 5.09
C LEU A 339 -13.73 22.71 4.44
N SER A 340 -13.82 22.86 3.12
CA SER A 340 -13.03 23.88 2.41
C SER A 340 -13.45 25.28 2.84
N VAL A 341 -12.47 26.14 3.16
CA VAL A 341 -12.69 27.56 3.48
C VAL A 341 -13.42 28.27 2.33
N PHE A 342 -13.06 27.94 1.09
CA PHE A 342 -13.73 28.50 -0.08
C PHE A 342 -15.22 28.13 -0.14
N LEU A 343 -15.57 26.86 0.15
CA LEU A 343 -16.94 26.41 0.15
C LEU A 343 -17.77 27.07 1.25
N ILE A 344 -17.17 27.23 2.45
CA ILE A 344 -17.79 27.95 3.58
C ILE A 344 -18.06 29.41 3.19
N PHE A 345 -17.09 30.08 2.58
CA PHE A 345 -17.23 31.46 2.11
C PHE A 345 -18.35 31.57 1.06
N LEU A 346 -18.38 30.68 0.06
CA LEU A 346 -19.43 30.66 -0.97
C LEU A 346 -20.81 30.46 -0.36
N LEU A 347 -20.95 29.55 0.61
CA LEU A 347 -22.19 29.31 1.31
C LEU A 347 -22.64 30.54 2.12
N ALA A 348 -21.73 31.21 2.80
CA ALA A 348 -22.03 32.43 3.55
C ALA A 348 -22.50 33.56 2.63
N VAL A 349 -21.85 33.74 1.46
CA VAL A 349 -22.26 34.73 0.47
C VAL A 349 -23.65 34.41 -0.10
N THR A 350 -23.93 33.16 -0.43
CA THR A 350 -25.25 32.74 -0.97
C THR A 350 -26.35 32.93 0.06
N ILE A 351 -26.13 32.60 1.32
CA ILE A 351 -27.08 32.83 2.43
C ILE A 351 -27.29 34.34 2.59
N GLY A 352 -26.21 35.14 2.61
CA GLY A 352 -26.29 36.60 2.70
C GLY A 352 -27.13 37.22 1.59
N LEU A 353 -26.89 36.82 0.32
CA LEU A 353 -27.70 37.27 -0.82
C LEU A 353 -29.17 36.86 -0.73
N ALA A 354 -29.44 35.62 -0.28
CA ALA A 354 -30.81 35.15 -0.06
C ALA A 354 -31.54 35.96 1.04
N CYS A 355 -30.86 36.29 2.13
CA CYS A 355 -31.41 37.15 3.19
C CYS A 355 -31.71 38.56 2.68
N VAL A 356 -30.79 39.18 1.94
CA VAL A 356 -31.00 40.51 1.34
C VAL A 356 -32.16 40.48 0.36
N GLY A 357 -32.21 39.50 -0.53
CA GLY A 357 -33.31 39.29 -1.47
C GLY A 357 -34.66 39.09 -0.76
N GLY A 358 -34.71 38.33 0.30
CA GLY A 358 -35.84 38.14 1.16
C GLY A 358 -36.37 39.43 1.80
N VAL A 359 -35.45 40.26 2.33
CA VAL A 359 -35.81 41.57 2.90
C VAL A 359 -36.35 42.52 1.83
N ILE A 360 -35.72 42.61 0.66
CA ILE A 360 -36.18 43.45 -0.47
C ILE A 360 -37.58 42.99 -0.94
N PHE A 361 -37.78 41.69 -1.07
CA PHE A 361 -39.09 41.13 -1.44
C PHE A 361 -40.19 41.47 -0.39
N PHE A 362 -39.86 41.36 0.89
CA PHE A 362 -40.83 41.68 1.95
C PHE A 362 -41.15 43.19 1.96
N MET A 363 -40.17 44.05 1.81
CA MET A 363 -40.37 45.51 1.74
C MET A 363 -41.21 45.90 0.50
N SER A 364 -40.92 45.31 -0.66
CA SER A 364 -41.69 45.56 -1.88
C SER A 364 -43.15 45.09 -1.79
N ARG A 365 -43.38 44.03 -1.04
CA ARG A 365 -44.77 43.53 -0.80
C ARG A 365 -45.55 44.44 0.15
N HIS A 366 -44.86 44.96 1.16
CA HIS A 366 -45.48 45.88 2.16
C HIS A 366 -45.79 47.23 1.53
N SER A 367 -44.92 47.79 0.70
CA SER A 367 -45.19 49.04 0.00
C SER A 367 -46.32 48.94 -1.06
N ARG A 368 -46.59 47.72 -1.60
CA ARG A 368 -47.74 47.48 -2.51
C ARG A 368 -49.07 47.39 -1.75
N GLN A 369 -49.03 46.99 -0.46
CA GLN A 369 -50.26 46.97 0.33
C GLN A 369 -50.67 48.35 0.82
N GLU A 370 -49.72 49.25 1.12
CA GLU A 370 -50.04 50.65 1.50
C GLU A 370 -50.64 51.46 0.33
N VAL A 371 -50.36 51.10 -0.95
CA VAL A 371 -50.92 51.79 -2.12
C VAL A 371 -52.35 51.32 -2.46
N LEU A 372 -52.85 50.25 -1.81
CA LEU A 372 -54.18 49.66 -2.03
C LEU A 372 -55.20 50.00 -0.96
N GLU A 373 -54.89 50.84 0.05
CA GLU A 373 -55.93 51.34 0.96
C GLU A 373 -56.79 52.39 0.23
N PRO A 374 -58.09 52.17 0.13
CA PRO A 374 -59.01 53.11 -0.55
C PRO A 374 -59.13 54.40 0.25
N GLN A 375 -58.90 55.52 -0.45
CA GLN A 375 -59.19 56.84 0.13
C GLN A 375 -60.62 56.93 0.61
N PRO A 376 -60.89 57.51 1.80
CA PRO A 376 -62.26 57.68 2.26
C PRO A 376 -63.02 58.63 1.36
N PRO A 377 -64.32 58.42 1.15
CA PRO A 377 -65.13 59.23 0.24
C PRO A 377 -65.13 60.68 0.69
N GLU A 378 -64.84 61.63 -0.21
CA GLU A 378 -64.98 63.03 -0.05
C GLU A 378 -66.47 63.36 0.24
N ILE A 379 -66.76 63.87 1.42
CA ILE A 379 -68.06 64.37 1.79
C ILE A 379 -68.22 65.79 1.17
N ALA A 380 -69.00 65.89 0.10
CA ALA A 380 -69.45 67.19 -0.45
C ALA A 380 -70.51 67.75 0.45
N PHE A 381 -70.34 68.99 0.87
CA PHE A 381 -71.30 69.89 1.47
C PHE A 381 -71.97 70.74 0.41
#